data_4506841b936655697ade7aea9ac85ec0
#
_entry.id   4506841b936655697ade7aea9ac85ec0
#
_cell.length_a   1.000
_cell.length_b   1.000
_cell.length_c   1.000
_cell.angle_alpha   90.00
_cell.angle_beta   90.00
_cell.angle_gamma   90.00
#
_symmetry.space_group_name_H-M   'P 1'
#
loop_
_entity.id
_entity.type
_entity.pdbx_description
1 polymer ?
#
loop_
_entity_poly.entity_id
_entity_poly.type
_entity_poly.pdbx_seq_one_letter_code
_entity_poly.pdbx_strand_id
1 'polypeptide(L)'
;YIEENGVRREVAAEDIGYVLSTPTVPEFLTGREFLKFFVDINSDSIRDPRPLDEYFAEMSIAPEDRDKLLKDYSHGMKNKMQMLVNIIAQPNILLLDEPLTSLDVVVAEEMKNLLRSLKDGRITIFSTHILDLALDLCDEIVLLSHGELEVVEKSNLDDHAFKEKIIAALKEESHA
;
A
#
# COMPACT_ATOMS: atom_id res chain seq x y z
N TYR A 1 5.36 13.15 -15.10
CA TYR A 1 4.88 12.57 -16.36
C TYR A 1 5.06 11.06 -16.36
N ILE A 2 4.23 10.38 -17.15
CA ILE A 2 4.36 8.96 -17.46
C ILE A 2 4.78 8.84 -18.92
N GLU A 3 5.70 7.91 -19.20
CA GLU A 3 6.14 7.62 -20.57
C GLU A 3 5.64 6.22 -20.96
N GLU A 4 4.72 6.17 -21.91
CA GLU A 4 4.17 4.93 -22.46
C GLU A 4 4.43 4.88 -23.96
N ASN A 5 5.09 3.81 -24.44
CA ASN A 5 5.41 3.62 -25.87
C ASN A 5 6.16 4.80 -26.52
N GLY A 6 7.03 5.48 -25.76
CA GLY A 6 7.79 6.66 -26.20
C GLY A 6 6.99 7.96 -26.25
N VAL A 7 5.75 7.96 -25.77
CA VAL A 7 4.90 9.16 -25.64
C VAL A 7 4.84 9.59 -24.19
N ARG A 8 5.17 10.85 -23.94
CA ARG A 8 5.06 11.44 -22.59
C ARG A 8 3.68 12.07 -22.41
N ARG A 9 3.05 11.76 -21.30
CA ARG A 9 1.82 12.43 -20.86
C ARG A 9 1.93 12.88 -19.40
N GLU A 10 1.14 13.85 -19.03
CA GLU A 10 1.01 14.24 -17.63
C GLU A 10 0.39 13.11 -16.79
N VAL A 11 0.76 13.08 -15.50
CA VAL A 11 0.15 12.17 -14.52
C VAL A 11 -1.27 12.64 -14.26
N ALA A 12 -2.22 11.75 -14.40
CA ALA A 12 -3.62 12.00 -14.11
C ALA A 12 -4.03 11.32 -12.78
N ALA A 13 -5.20 11.65 -12.25
CA ALA A 13 -5.66 11.10 -10.98
C ALA A 13 -5.82 9.56 -11.01
N GLU A 14 -6.23 9.01 -12.15
CA GLU A 14 -6.36 7.57 -12.39
C GLU A 14 -5.04 6.82 -12.37
N ASP A 15 -3.92 7.51 -12.54
CA ASP A 15 -2.58 6.90 -12.46
C ASP A 15 -2.13 6.66 -11.02
N ILE A 16 -2.80 7.27 -10.05
CA ILE A 16 -2.37 7.27 -8.66
C ILE A 16 -3.37 6.48 -7.81
N GLY A 17 -2.90 5.41 -7.18
CA GLY A 17 -3.58 4.74 -6.08
C GLY A 17 -3.07 5.26 -4.75
N TYR A 18 -3.95 5.34 -3.75
CA TYR A 18 -3.59 5.80 -2.42
C TYR A 18 -4.20 4.91 -1.32
N VAL A 19 -3.37 4.53 -0.36
CA VAL A 19 -3.76 3.73 0.80
C VAL A 19 -3.39 4.50 2.06
N LEU A 20 -4.39 4.82 2.86
CA LEU A 20 -4.25 5.57 4.10
C LEU A 20 -3.88 4.65 5.27
N SER A 21 -3.08 5.16 6.20
CA SER A 21 -2.76 4.49 7.48
C SER A 21 -4.01 4.18 8.30
N THR A 22 -4.99 5.09 8.27
CA THR A 22 -6.33 4.83 8.80
C THR A 22 -7.26 4.48 7.64
N PRO A 23 -7.70 3.22 7.51
CA PRO A 23 -8.50 2.80 6.36
C PRO A 23 -9.82 3.54 6.28
N THR A 24 -10.07 4.12 5.12
CA THR A 24 -11.33 4.81 4.82
C THR A 24 -12.15 3.93 3.88
N VAL A 25 -13.25 3.38 4.39
CA VAL A 25 -14.18 2.52 3.65
C VAL A 25 -15.62 2.95 3.92
N PRO A 26 -16.56 2.74 2.99
CA PRO A 26 -17.98 3.08 3.19
C PRO A 26 -18.63 2.12 4.20
N GLU A 27 -18.63 2.47 5.46
CA GLU A 27 -19.03 1.60 6.58
C GLU A 27 -20.47 1.05 6.51
N PHE A 28 -21.32 1.69 5.72
CA PHE A 28 -22.72 1.30 5.51
C PHE A 28 -22.93 0.24 4.41
N LEU A 29 -21.89 -0.12 3.67
CA LEU A 29 -21.91 -1.20 2.68
C LEU A 29 -21.32 -2.49 3.28
N THR A 30 -21.74 -3.63 2.72
CA THR A 30 -21.03 -4.89 2.92
C THR A 30 -19.72 -4.92 2.10
N GLY A 31 -18.79 -5.81 2.45
CA GLY A 31 -17.57 -5.98 1.66
C GLY A 31 -17.88 -6.28 0.19
N ARG A 32 -18.86 -7.16 -0.05
CA ARG A 32 -19.28 -7.56 -1.41
C ARG A 32 -19.94 -6.40 -2.17
N GLU A 33 -20.82 -5.64 -1.53
CA GLU A 33 -21.45 -4.47 -2.17
C GLU A 33 -20.44 -3.41 -2.54
N PHE A 34 -19.48 -3.12 -1.65
CA PHE A 34 -18.41 -2.16 -1.90
C PHE A 34 -17.54 -2.60 -3.08
N LEU A 35 -17.08 -3.85 -3.08
CA LEU A 35 -16.23 -4.36 -4.14
C LEU A 35 -16.97 -4.40 -5.47
N LYS A 36 -18.22 -4.85 -5.47
CA LYS A 36 -19.08 -4.87 -6.67
C LYS A 36 -19.25 -3.46 -7.22
N PHE A 37 -19.60 -2.49 -6.37
CA PHE A 37 -19.76 -1.10 -6.79
C PHE A 37 -18.46 -0.57 -7.43
N PHE A 38 -17.30 -0.83 -6.79
CA PHE A 38 -16.01 -0.41 -7.33
C PHE A 38 -15.72 -1.01 -8.70
N VAL A 39 -15.95 -2.32 -8.87
CA VAL A 39 -15.73 -3.02 -10.15
C VAL A 39 -16.70 -2.51 -11.21
N ASP A 40 -17.98 -2.31 -10.88
CA ASP A 40 -18.99 -1.84 -11.83
C ASP A 40 -18.65 -0.45 -12.37
N ILE A 41 -18.23 0.51 -11.52
CA ILE A 41 -17.93 1.88 -11.97
C ILE A 41 -16.58 2.02 -12.69
N ASN A 42 -15.66 1.06 -12.49
CA ASN A 42 -14.33 1.07 -13.11
C ASN A 42 -14.20 -0.01 -14.21
N SER A 43 -15.29 -0.62 -14.64
CA SER A 43 -15.30 -1.78 -15.55
C SER A 43 -14.46 -1.57 -16.82
N ASP A 44 -14.49 -0.36 -17.37
CA ASP A 44 -13.77 -0.01 -18.60
C ASP A 44 -12.23 0.13 -18.39
N SER A 45 -11.81 0.33 -17.15
CA SER A 45 -10.41 0.56 -16.76
C SER A 45 -9.74 -0.70 -16.21
N ILE A 46 -10.53 -1.69 -15.76
CA ILE A 46 -9.99 -2.93 -15.17
C ILE A 46 -9.43 -3.82 -16.28
N ARG A 47 -8.12 -4.05 -16.27
CA ARG A 47 -7.42 -4.83 -17.31
C ARG A 47 -7.71 -6.33 -17.26
N ASP A 48 -7.92 -6.88 -16.05
CA ASP A 48 -8.16 -8.30 -15.80
C ASP A 48 -9.36 -8.49 -14.87
N PRO A 49 -10.60 -8.39 -15.41
CA PRO A 49 -11.80 -8.56 -14.61
C PRO A 49 -11.96 -10.02 -14.18
N ARG A 50 -12.07 -10.25 -12.87
CA ARG A 50 -12.25 -11.56 -12.25
C ARG A 50 -13.52 -11.62 -11.41
N PRO A 51 -14.06 -12.82 -11.09
CA PRO A 51 -15.14 -12.97 -10.12
C PRO A 51 -14.78 -12.34 -8.77
N LEU A 52 -15.75 -11.68 -8.11
CA LEU A 52 -15.52 -10.99 -6.82
C LEU A 52 -14.91 -11.92 -5.76
N ASP A 53 -15.31 -13.18 -5.76
CA ASP A 53 -14.84 -14.15 -4.77
C ASP A 53 -13.34 -14.50 -4.93
N GLU A 54 -12.77 -14.35 -6.13
CA GLU A 54 -11.33 -14.52 -6.37
C GLU A 54 -10.55 -13.35 -5.77
N TYR A 55 -11.03 -12.11 -5.93
CA TYR A 55 -10.42 -10.94 -5.30
C TYR A 55 -10.43 -11.04 -3.77
N PHE A 56 -11.53 -11.50 -3.18
CA PHE A 56 -11.60 -11.72 -1.73
C PHE A 56 -10.63 -12.81 -1.27
N ALA A 57 -10.49 -13.89 -2.04
CA ALA A 57 -9.57 -14.99 -1.73
C ALA A 57 -8.11 -14.52 -1.76
N GLU A 58 -7.74 -13.69 -2.74
CA GLU A 58 -6.40 -13.08 -2.85
C GLU A 58 -6.02 -12.29 -1.59
N MET A 59 -7.00 -11.61 -0.97
CA MET A 59 -6.81 -10.86 0.27
C MET A 59 -7.05 -11.71 1.54
N SER A 60 -7.22 -13.02 1.42
CA SER A 60 -7.52 -13.91 2.55
C SER A 60 -8.73 -13.44 3.38
N ILE A 61 -9.76 -12.87 2.72
CA ILE A 61 -11.03 -12.50 3.37
C ILE A 61 -11.96 -13.70 3.33
N ALA A 62 -12.29 -14.21 4.51
CA ALA A 62 -13.10 -15.42 4.65
C ALA A 62 -14.51 -15.27 4.04
N PRO A 63 -15.08 -16.32 3.44
CA PRO A 63 -16.40 -16.25 2.80
C PRO A 63 -17.50 -15.68 3.71
N GLU A 64 -17.50 -16.04 5.00
CA GLU A 64 -18.46 -15.60 6.01
C GLU A 64 -18.34 -14.11 6.37
N ASP A 65 -17.23 -13.45 5.99
CA ASP A 65 -17.02 -12.02 6.26
C ASP A 65 -17.43 -11.14 5.08
N ARG A 66 -17.46 -11.68 3.86
CA ARG A 66 -17.66 -10.90 2.62
C ARG A 66 -18.97 -10.13 2.57
N ASP A 67 -20.01 -10.68 3.22
CA ASP A 67 -21.36 -10.11 3.26
C ASP A 67 -21.66 -9.39 4.59
N LYS A 68 -20.66 -9.23 5.49
CA LYS A 68 -20.76 -8.37 6.68
C LYS A 68 -20.59 -6.91 6.31
N LEU A 69 -21.16 -6.00 7.09
CA LEU A 69 -20.97 -4.57 6.92
C LEU A 69 -19.49 -4.19 7.18
N LEU A 70 -18.97 -3.26 6.40
CA LEU A 70 -17.59 -2.79 6.54
C LEU A 70 -17.32 -2.11 7.90
N LYS A 71 -18.35 -1.56 8.57
CA LYS A 71 -18.22 -1.06 9.95
C LYS A 71 -17.80 -2.16 10.94
N ASP A 72 -18.20 -3.42 10.67
CA ASP A 72 -17.93 -4.57 11.53
C ASP A 72 -16.60 -5.28 11.19
N TYR A 73 -15.91 -4.82 10.15
CA TYR A 73 -14.58 -5.30 9.78
C TYR A 73 -13.53 -4.83 10.79
N SER A 74 -12.58 -5.70 11.10
CA SER A 74 -11.38 -5.30 11.85
C SER A 74 -10.58 -4.24 11.08
N HIS A 75 -9.67 -3.55 11.77
CA HIS A 75 -8.77 -2.59 11.13
C HIS A 75 -7.97 -3.25 9.98
N GLY A 76 -7.41 -4.42 10.22
CA GLY A 76 -6.71 -5.19 9.19
C GLY A 76 -7.59 -5.58 8.00
N MET A 77 -8.84 -5.97 8.22
CA MET A 77 -9.76 -6.28 7.13
C MET A 77 -10.14 -5.03 6.32
N LYS A 78 -10.32 -3.87 6.97
CA LYS A 78 -10.57 -2.59 6.29
C LYS A 78 -9.34 -2.21 5.44
N ASN A 79 -8.12 -2.40 5.95
CA ASN A 79 -6.89 -2.20 5.21
C ASN A 79 -6.80 -3.11 3.97
N LYS A 80 -7.13 -4.39 4.12
CA LYS A 80 -7.21 -5.33 3.00
C LYS A 80 -8.19 -4.87 1.92
N MET A 81 -9.35 -4.35 2.29
CA MET A 81 -10.35 -3.82 1.33
C MET A 81 -9.83 -2.58 0.61
N GLN A 82 -9.17 -1.66 1.30
CA GLN A 82 -8.57 -0.47 0.71
C GLN A 82 -7.41 -0.83 -0.25
N MET A 83 -6.60 -1.81 0.11
CA MET A 83 -5.55 -2.33 -0.76
C MET A 83 -6.13 -3.03 -1.98
N LEU A 84 -7.19 -3.82 -1.80
CA LEU A 84 -7.83 -4.60 -2.87
C LEU A 84 -8.31 -3.72 -4.03
N VAL A 85 -8.97 -2.59 -3.74
CA VAL A 85 -9.41 -1.68 -4.81
C VAL A 85 -8.24 -1.09 -5.59
N ASN A 86 -7.10 -0.85 -4.94
CA ASN A 86 -5.88 -0.40 -5.62
C ASN A 86 -5.23 -1.52 -6.46
N ILE A 87 -5.31 -2.78 -6.02
CA ILE A 87 -4.84 -3.93 -6.80
C ILE A 87 -5.67 -4.07 -8.08
N ILE A 88 -6.99 -3.96 -7.96
CA ILE A 88 -7.93 -4.07 -9.10
C ILE A 88 -7.74 -2.91 -10.07
N ALA A 89 -7.58 -1.68 -9.57
CA ALA A 89 -7.37 -0.49 -10.38
C ALA A 89 -6.02 -0.49 -11.12
N GLN A 90 -5.01 -1.19 -10.59
CA GLN A 90 -3.65 -1.28 -11.14
C GLN A 90 -3.05 0.10 -11.51
N PRO A 91 -2.99 1.06 -10.59
CA PRO A 91 -2.43 2.37 -10.86
C PRO A 91 -0.94 2.26 -11.21
N ASN A 92 -0.44 3.21 -12.02
CA ASN A 92 0.98 3.30 -12.36
C ASN A 92 1.84 3.71 -11.15
N ILE A 93 1.25 4.47 -10.22
CA ILE A 93 1.89 4.94 -8.98
C ILE A 93 1.00 4.55 -7.81
N LEU A 94 1.54 3.82 -6.85
CA LEU A 94 0.86 3.44 -5.61
C LEU A 94 1.52 4.13 -4.42
N LEU A 95 0.76 4.97 -3.72
CA LEU A 95 1.19 5.69 -2.52
C LEU A 95 0.56 5.02 -1.30
N LEU A 96 1.38 4.70 -0.31
CA LEU A 96 0.95 4.00 0.90
C LEU A 96 1.44 4.76 2.13
N ASP A 97 0.53 5.17 2.98
CA ASP A 97 0.86 5.85 4.22
C ASP A 97 0.85 4.85 5.37
N GLU A 98 2.03 4.54 5.92
CA GLU A 98 2.21 3.61 7.05
C GLU A 98 1.43 2.28 6.88
N PRO A 99 1.57 1.55 5.74
CA PRO A 99 0.63 0.50 5.33
C PRO A 99 0.58 -0.72 6.25
N LEU A 100 1.54 -0.88 7.17
CA LEU A 100 1.62 -2.02 8.09
C LEU A 100 1.45 -1.63 9.56
N THR A 101 1.23 -0.35 9.84
CA THR A 101 1.02 0.14 11.21
C THR A 101 -0.30 -0.39 11.76
N SER A 102 -0.29 -0.81 13.02
CA SER A 102 -1.45 -1.33 13.75
C SER A 102 -2.05 -2.64 13.20
N LEU A 103 -1.32 -3.37 12.37
CA LEU A 103 -1.69 -4.71 11.93
C LEU A 103 -1.12 -5.77 12.89
N ASP A 104 -1.86 -6.86 13.09
CA ASP A 104 -1.29 -8.04 13.73
C ASP A 104 -0.22 -8.71 12.86
N VAL A 105 0.60 -9.56 13.46
CA VAL A 105 1.77 -10.16 12.80
C VAL A 105 1.39 -10.95 11.54
N VAL A 106 0.25 -11.65 11.55
CA VAL A 106 -0.19 -12.47 10.43
C VAL A 106 -0.62 -11.60 9.26
N VAL A 107 -1.48 -10.61 9.52
CA VAL A 107 -1.94 -9.66 8.50
C VAL A 107 -0.79 -8.82 7.96
N ALA A 108 0.16 -8.42 8.81
CA ALA A 108 1.35 -7.68 8.38
C ALA A 108 2.22 -8.50 7.41
N GLU A 109 2.40 -9.81 7.66
CA GLU A 109 3.18 -10.68 6.78
C GLU A 109 2.46 -10.95 5.45
N GLU A 110 1.14 -11.15 5.47
CA GLU A 110 0.33 -11.24 4.25
C GLU A 110 0.46 -9.97 3.41
N MET A 111 0.38 -8.80 4.04
CA MET A 111 0.50 -7.50 3.37
C MET A 111 1.90 -7.26 2.80
N LYS A 112 2.97 -7.67 3.49
CA LYS A 112 4.34 -7.64 2.96
C LYS A 112 4.47 -8.48 1.69
N ASN A 113 3.95 -9.70 1.71
CA ASN A 113 4.00 -10.59 0.55
C ASN A 113 3.22 -10.00 -0.63
N LEU A 114 2.09 -9.37 -0.36
CA LEU A 114 1.32 -8.64 -1.35
C LEU A 114 2.14 -7.48 -1.95
N LEU A 115 2.74 -6.62 -1.12
CA LEU A 115 3.57 -5.49 -1.58
C LEU A 115 4.76 -5.97 -2.43
N ARG A 116 5.39 -7.10 -2.08
CA ARG A 116 6.44 -7.71 -2.91
C ARG A 116 5.91 -8.11 -4.29
N SER A 117 4.72 -8.69 -4.36
CA SER A 117 4.11 -9.11 -5.64
C SER A 117 3.70 -7.93 -6.53
N LEU A 118 3.51 -6.75 -5.94
CA LEU A 118 3.09 -5.55 -6.67
C LEU A 118 4.26 -4.71 -7.22
N LYS A 119 5.52 -5.08 -6.99
CA LYS A 119 6.69 -4.31 -7.43
C LYS A 119 6.81 -4.18 -8.94
N ASP A 120 6.46 -5.22 -9.68
CA ASP A 120 6.70 -5.24 -11.12
C ASP A 120 5.72 -4.32 -11.86
N GLY A 121 6.28 -3.47 -12.73
CA GLY A 121 5.53 -2.66 -13.68
C GLY A 121 4.87 -1.41 -13.10
N ARG A 122 5.18 -1.02 -11.85
CA ARG A 122 4.67 0.21 -11.23
C ARG A 122 5.67 0.86 -10.28
N ILE A 123 5.42 2.10 -9.92
CA ILE A 123 6.14 2.80 -8.85
C ILE A 123 5.32 2.65 -7.56
N THR A 124 5.92 2.06 -6.52
CA THR A 124 5.30 1.99 -5.19
C THR A 124 6.13 2.84 -4.23
N ILE A 125 5.50 3.82 -3.60
CA ILE A 125 6.12 4.69 -2.59
C ILE A 125 5.35 4.51 -1.29
N PHE A 126 6.02 4.21 -0.20
CA PHE A 126 5.38 4.16 1.10
C PHE A 126 6.18 4.86 2.18
N SER A 127 5.47 5.49 3.11
CA SER A 127 6.05 5.99 4.36
C SER A 127 6.14 4.87 5.38
N THR A 128 7.18 4.85 6.20
CA THR A 128 7.26 3.98 7.36
C THR A 128 8.32 4.48 8.37
N HIS A 129 8.04 4.28 9.64
CA HIS A 129 9.02 4.45 10.72
C HIS A 129 9.69 3.12 11.10
N ILE A 130 9.36 2.01 10.41
CA ILE A 130 9.90 0.67 10.66
C ILE A 130 11.05 0.41 9.69
N LEU A 131 12.30 0.62 10.15
CA LEU A 131 13.49 0.48 9.32
C LEU A 131 13.61 -0.90 8.66
N ASP A 132 13.37 -1.97 9.41
CA ASP A 132 13.47 -3.34 8.89
C ASP A 132 12.49 -3.59 7.73
N LEU A 133 11.32 -2.93 7.74
CA LEU A 133 10.36 -3.00 6.65
C LEU A 133 10.89 -2.30 5.39
N ALA A 134 11.48 -1.11 5.55
CA ALA A 134 12.07 -0.39 4.43
C ALA A 134 13.24 -1.18 3.80
N LEU A 135 14.10 -1.79 4.62
CA LEU A 135 15.21 -2.62 4.17
C LEU A 135 14.74 -3.87 3.40
N ASP A 136 13.64 -4.47 3.84
CA ASP A 136 13.07 -5.70 3.26
C ASP A 136 12.34 -5.44 1.92
N LEU A 137 11.60 -4.34 1.83
CA LEU A 137 10.71 -4.09 0.70
C LEU A 137 11.21 -3.05 -0.32
N CYS A 138 12.05 -2.07 0.07
CA CYS A 138 12.40 -0.96 -0.83
C CYS A 138 13.62 -1.27 -1.69
N ASP A 139 13.63 -0.74 -2.90
CA ASP A 139 14.80 -0.70 -3.78
C ASP A 139 15.63 0.55 -3.51
N GLU A 140 14.94 1.66 -3.14
CA GLU A 140 15.52 2.93 -2.74
C GLU A 140 14.86 3.42 -1.46
N ILE A 141 15.63 4.08 -0.60
CA ILE A 141 15.14 4.66 0.66
C ILE A 141 15.49 6.15 0.68
N VAL A 142 14.52 6.96 1.12
CA VAL A 142 14.72 8.37 1.37
C VAL A 142 14.38 8.66 2.83
N LEU A 143 15.35 9.22 3.56
CA LEU A 143 15.13 9.66 4.93
C LEU A 143 14.56 11.08 4.93
N LEU A 144 13.45 11.27 5.60
CA LEU A 144 12.90 12.60 5.91
C LEU A 144 13.27 12.95 7.35
N SER A 145 14.03 14.01 7.53
CA SER A 145 14.44 14.50 8.86
C SER A 145 14.49 16.02 8.87
N HIS A 146 13.89 16.66 9.87
CA HIS A 146 13.86 18.13 10.01
C HIS A 146 13.35 18.89 8.76
N GLY A 147 12.44 18.26 7.99
CA GLY A 147 11.89 18.83 6.75
C GLY A 147 12.80 18.71 5.53
N GLU A 148 13.91 18.00 5.64
CA GLU A 148 14.85 17.72 4.54
C GLU A 148 14.81 16.26 4.14
N LEU A 149 15.01 16.00 2.83
CA LEU A 149 15.05 14.66 2.26
C LEU A 149 16.50 14.28 1.95
N GLU A 150 16.97 13.16 2.51
CA GLU A 150 18.29 12.57 2.23
C GLU A 150 18.10 11.21 1.53
N VAL A 151 18.61 11.09 0.30
CA VAL A 151 18.60 9.81 -0.42
C VAL A 151 19.64 8.87 0.18
N VAL A 152 19.22 7.67 0.49
CA VAL A 152 20.05 6.64 1.11
C VAL A 152 20.50 5.65 0.05
N GLU A 153 21.81 5.57 -0.20
CA GLU A 153 22.38 4.57 -1.09
C GLU A 153 22.31 3.16 -0.46
N LYS A 154 21.82 2.18 -1.21
CA LYS A 154 21.68 0.79 -0.75
C LYS A 154 23.00 0.16 -0.28
N SER A 155 24.14 0.59 -0.83
CA SER A 155 25.48 0.20 -0.39
C SER A 155 25.80 0.58 1.06
N ASN A 156 25.11 1.58 1.60
CA ASN A 156 25.28 2.05 2.97
C ASN A 156 24.36 1.34 3.98
N LEU A 157 23.38 0.54 3.49
CA LEU A 157 22.37 -0.10 4.34
C LEU A 157 22.93 -1.26 5.19
N ASP A 158 24.04 -1.86 4.77
CA ASP A 158 24.72 -2.92 5.52
C ASP A 158 25.75 -2.38 6.52
N ASP A 159 26.03 -1.08 6.50
CA ASP A 159 26.93 -0.43 7.46
C ASP A 159 26.19 -0.21 8.79
N HIS A 160 26.71 -0.79 9.87
CA HIS A 160 26.19 -0.63 11.22
C HIS A 160 26.12 0.86 11.63
N ALA A 161 27.12 1.65 11.24
CA ALA A 161 27.14 3.09 11.52
C ALA A 161 26.02 3.85 10.82
N PHE A 162 25.61 3.39 9.63
CA PHE A 162 24.49 3.97 8.90
C PHE A 162 23.14 3.66 9.56
N LYS A 163 22.94 2.41 10.00
CA LYS A 163 21.73 2.03 10.78
C LYS A 163 21.62 2.85 12.06
N GLU A 164 22.74 3.08 12.76
CA GLU A 164 22.76 3.93 13.95
C GLU A 164 22.42 5.39 13.63
N LYS A 165 22.89 5.94 12.50
CA LYS A 165 22.54 7.30 12.04
C LYS A 165 21.03 7.44 11.80
N ILE A 166 20.41 6.49 11.10
CA ILE A 166 18.95 6.49 10.87
C ILE A 166 18.19 6.39 12.20
N ILE A 167 18.60 5.48 13.08
CA ILE A 167 17.96 5.30 14.39
C ILE A 167 18.10 6.57 15.24
N ALA A 168 19.23 7.27 15.19
CA ALA A 168 19.43 8.53 15.89
C ALA A 168 18.49 9.62 15.36
N ALA A 169 18.40 9.80 14.04
CA ALA A 169 17.50 10.76 13.41
C ALA A 169 16.02 10.50 13.77
N LEU A 170 15.58 9.24 13.74
CA LEU A 170 14.22 8.86 14.13
C LEU A 170 13.92 9.07 15.62
N LYS A 171 14.92 8.95 16.49
CA LYS A 171 14.77 9.21 17.94
C LYS A 171 14.65 10.69 18.27
N GLU A 172 15.36 11.56 17.55
CA GLU A 172 15.27 13.00 17.73
C GLU A 172 13.88 13.54 17.40
N GLU A 173 13.23 13.02 16.36
CA GLU A 173 11.86 13.38 15.98
C GLU A 173 10.80 12.90 16.99
N SER A 174 11.02 11.77 17.66
CA SER A 174 10.05 11.24 18.64
C SER A 174 10.02 12.02 19.96
N HIS A 175 10.90 12.99 20.14
CA HIS A 175 10.98 13.83 21.34
C HIS A 175 10.67 15.32 21.07
N ALA A 176 10.30 15.69 19.85
CA ALA A 176 9.91 17.03 19.45
C ALA A 176 8.37 17.16 19.36
#